data_81c218dc01d544dbbd8d4a04bed558be
#
_entry.id   81c218dc01d544dbbd8d4a04bed558be
#
_cell.length_a   1.000
_cell.length_b   1.000
_cell.length_c   1.000
_cell.angle_alpha   90.00
_cell.angle_beta   90.00
_cell.angle_gamma   90.00
#
_symmetry.space_group_name_H-M   'P 1'
#
loop_
_entity.id
_entity.type
_entity.pdbx_description
1 polymer ?
#
loop_
_entity_poly.entity_id
_entity_poly.type
_entity_poly.pdbx_seq_one_letter_code
_entity_poly.pdbx_strand_id
1 'polypeptide(L)'
;MSVEITGAEIVVRCLAEEGVQHVFGYPGGSVLYIYDAIFNQDKFQHILVRHEQAAVHAADAYSRSSKKVGVALVTSGPGVTNAVTGLATAYMDSIPMVVISGQVPSHAIGQDAFQECDTVGITRPCVKHNFLVKDVKDLAVTMRKAFFIATTGRPGPVLVDIPKDISMHKCVYEYPRELEMRSYKPVDKGHSGQIRKAVQLLQQAERPMIYTGGGVILADASSELNKLVDKLGFPCTNTLMGLGAYKASSDKYVGMPGMHGTYEANMAMQHCDVLIAIGARFDDRVIGNPKHFSSHPRKIIHIDIDPSSISKRVKVDIPIVGNVKDVLQEFLAQLDASEVKSNAAKLTEWWKQVNEWRSRDCLKYPTSNDVIKPQSVVQKLWEVTKGDAFITSDVGQHQMWAAQYYPFDKPRRWINSGGLGTMGVGLPYAMGVQMANPDATVACVTGEASIQMCIQELATCKQYHLTPKIVLLNNRFLGMVRQWQQIDYGSRYSESYMDSLPDFTKLVEAYGHVGMKIEKPSDVDGAMRDAFAMKDKLVFMNFITDQTENVWPMVKAGKGLTEMLLGSEDL
;
A
#
# COMPACT_ATOMS: atom_id res chain seq x y z
N MET A 1 17.86 -10.44 -40.61
CA MET A 1 18.50 -11.64 -40.08
C MET A 1 18.02 -11.78 -38.62
N SER A 2 17.46 -12.92 -38.26
CA SER A 2 17.14 -13.25 -36.87
C SER A 2 18.42 -13.34 -36.05
N VAL A 3 18.53 -12.59 -34.96
CA VAL A 3 19.73 -12.55 -34.12
C VAL A 3 19.53 -13.55 -32.98
N GLU A 4 20.47 -14.51 -32.89
CA GLU A 4 20.54 -15.39 -31.72
C GLU A 4 21.21 -14.63 -30.56
N ILE A 5 20.55 -14.60 -29.42
CA ILE A 5 21.04 -13.97 -28.19
C ILE A 5 20.87 -14.90 -27.00
N THR A 6 21.61 -14.62 -25.92
CA THR A 6 21.55 -15.38 -24.67
C THR A 6 20.24 -15.13 -23.92
N GLY A 7 19.84 -16.06 -23.04
CA GLY A 7 18.70 -15.86 -22.13
C GLY A 7 18.85 -14.61 -21.26
N ALA A 8 20.06 -14.28 -20.84
CA ALA A 8 20.37 -13.07 -20.10
C ALA A 8 20.05 -11.79 -20.91
N GLU A 9 20.46 -11.75 -22.18
CA GLU A 9 20.14 -10.64 -23.10
C GLU A 9 18.65 -10.59 -23.41
N ILE A 10 17.95 -11.74 -23.46
CA ILE A 10 16.49 -11.80 -23.62
C ILE A 10 15.80 -11.13 -22.44
N VAL A 11 16.20 -11.43 -21.18
CA VAL A 11 15.64 -10.77 -19.99
C VAL A 11 15.76 -9.25 -20.10
N VAL A 12 16.96 -8.76 -20.41
CA VAL A 12 17.24 -7.31 -20.54
C VAL A 12 16.38 -6.68 -21.64
N ARG A 13 16.28 -7.30 -22.81
CA ARG A 13 15.43 -6.79 -23.91
C ARG A 13 13.95 -6.81 -23.56
N CYS A 14 13.47 -7.87 -22.91
CA CYS A 14 12.07 -7.91 -22.44
C CYS A 14 11.75 -6.80 -21.45
N LEU A 15 12.65 -6.51 -20.51
CA LEU A 15 12.47 -5.40 -19.56
C LEU A 15 12.42 -4.04 -20.30
N ALA A 16 13.24 -3.85 -21.31
CA ALA A 16 13.22 -2.64 -22.13
C ALA A 16 11.91 -2.52 -22.96
N GLU A 17 11.43 -3.61 -23.58
CA GLU A 17 10.16 -3.66 -24.32
C GLU A 17 8.95 -3.38 -23.42
N GLU A 18 8.99 -3.79 -22.14
CA GLU A 18 7.95 -3.49 -21.13
C GLU A 18 8.07 -2.07 -20.54
N GLY A 19 9.05 -1.28 -21.00
CA GLY A 19 9.25 0.11 -20.57
C GLY A 19 9.73 0.25 -19.13
N VAL A 20 10.41 -0.75 -18.60
CA VAL A 20 11.02 -0.72 -17.27
C VAL A 20 12.11 0.34 -17.24
N GLN A 21 12.10 1.18 -16.19
CA GLN A 21 13.08 2.24 -15.99
C GLN A 21 14.05 1.94 -14.86
N HIS A 22 13.59 1.20 -13.84
CA HIS A 22 14.40 0.84 -12.68
C HIS A 22 14.19 -0.63 -12.32
N VAL A 23 15.28 -1.30 -11.99
CA VAL A 23 15.31 -2.67 -11.46
C VAL A 23 16.01 -2.62 -10.10
N PHE A 24 15.32 -3.00 -9.04
CA PHE A 24 15.90 -3.07 -7.70
C PHE A 24 16.45 -4.47 -7.46
N GLY A 25 17.67 -4.59 -6.97
CA GLY A 25 18.19 -5.94 -6.81
C GLY A 25 19.52 -6.05 -6.09
N TYR A 26 19.93 -7.30 -5.91
CA TYR A 26 21.19 -7.67 -5.28
C TYR A 26 21.83 -8.82 -6.07
N PRO A 27 23.09 -8.68 -6.55
CA PRO A 27 23.75 -9.71 -7.36
C PRO A 27 24.10 -10.96 -6.56
N GLY A 28 24.17 -12.09 -7.28
CA GLY A 28 24.62 -13.36 -6.73
C GLY A 28 24.92 -14.37 -7.84
N GLY A 29 25.46 -15.52 -7.48
CA GLY A 29 26.07 -16.47 -8.41
C GLY A 29 25.18 -16.99 -9.54
N SER A 30 23.87 -17.14 -9.29
CA SER A 30 22.93 -17.66 -10.31
C SER A 30 22.47 -16.61 -11.33
N VAL A 31 22.64 -15.30 -11.04
CA VAL A 31 22.18 -14.20 -11.91
C VAL A 31 23.32 -13.42 -12.57
N LEU A 32 24.57 -13.86 -12.44
CA LEU A 32 25.73 -13.13 -12.97
C LEU A 32 25.65 -12.87 -14.48
N TYR A 33 25.11 -13.81 -15.27
CA TYR A 33 24.92 -13.60 -16.72
C TYR A 33 23.91 -12.48 -17.00
N ILE A 34 22.86 -12.39 -16.19
CA ILE A 34 21.87 -11.29 -16.30
C ILE A 34 22.53 -9.96 -15.92
N TYR A 35 23.36 -9.92 -14.87
CA TYR A 35 24.10 -8.73 -14.48
C TYR A 35 25.13 -8.28 -15.52
N ASP A 36 25.79 -9.23 -16.20
CA ASP A 36 26.69 -8.93 -17.33
C ASP A 36 25.91 -8.31 -18.50
N ALA A 37 24.73 -8.85 -18.82
CA ALA A 37 23.85 -8.25 -19.83
C ALA A 37 23.32 -6.86 -19.42
N ILE A 38 23.05 -6.64 -18.12
CA ILE A 38 22.66 -5.31 -17.58
C ILE A 38 23.81 -4.30 -17.76
N PHE A 39 25.06 -4.71 -17.60
CA PHE A 39 26.21 -3.81 -17.78
C PHE A 39 26.30 -3.27 -19.22
N ASN A 40 25.86 -4.05 -20.19
CA ASN A 40 25.96 -3.74 -21.62
C ASN A 40 24.73 -2.99 -22.20
N GLN A 41 23.86 -2.39 -21.35
CA GLN A 41 22.65 -1.68 -21.79
C GLN A 41 22.48 -0.32 -21.11
N ASP A 42 21.64 0.55 -21.69
CA ASP A 42 21.36 1.92 -21.24
C ASP A 42 19.84 2.25 -21.10
N LYS A 43 18.98 1.22 -21.19
CA LYS A 43 17.51 1.41 -21.25
C LYS A 43 16.88 1.57 -19.88
N PHE A 44 17.49 0.97 -18.86
CA PHE A 44 17.03 1.08 -17.48
C PHE A 44 18.19 1.10 -16.50
N GLN A 45 17.96 1.65 -15.32
CA GLN A 45 18.94 1.70 -14.24
C GLN A 45 18.72 0.55 -13.25
N HIS A 46 19.79 -0.16 -12.88
CA HIS A 46 19.78 -1.08 -11.74
C HIS A 46 20.10 -0.33 -10.46
N ILE A 47 19.30 -0.57 -9.40
CA ILE A 47 19.47 0.01 -8.07
C ILE A 47 19.95 -1.08 -7.13
N LEU A 48 21.21 -0.99 -6.72
CA LEU A 48 21.83 -1.92 -5.79
C LEU A 48 21.38 -1.62 -4.36
N VAL A 49 20.52 -2.47 -3.82
CA VAL A 49 20.07 -2.43 -2.43
C VAL A 49 21.08 -3.08 -1.48
N ARG A 50 20.77 -3.14 -0.19
CA ARG A 50 21.60 -3.82 0.82
C ARG A 50 20.98 -5.12 1.34
N HIS A 51 19.71 -5.35 0.97
CA HIS A 51 18.97 -6.57 1.31
C HIS A 51 17.85 -6.81 0.28
N GLU A 52 17.60 -8.05 -0.13
CA GLU A 52 16.62 -8.39 -1.16
C GLU A 52 15.18 -8.05 -0.75
N GLN A 53 14.85 -8.14 0.55
CA GLN A 53 13.57 -7.67 1.05
C GLN A 53 13.33 -6.20 0.70
N ALA A 54 14.35 -5.37 0.88
CA ALA A 54 14.28 -3.95 0.53
C ALA A 54 14.14 -3.72 -0.98
N ALA A 55 14.75 -4.57 -1.82
CA ALA A 55 14.55 -4.51 -3.27
C ALA A 55 13.08 -4.67 -3.65
N VAL A 56 12.42 -5.69 -3.09
CA VAL A 56 11.01 -5.97 -3.40
C VAL A 56 10.10 -4.88 -2.82
N HIS A 57 10.38 -4.38 -1.62
CA HIS A 57 9.62 -3.25 -1.05
C HIS A 57 9.80 -1.96 -1.86
N ALA A 58 11.00 -1.64 -2.32
CA ALA A 58 11.23 -0.47 -3.16
C ALA A 58 10.50 -0.60 -4.52
N ALA A 59 10.53 -1.79 -5.14
CA ALA A 59 9.77 -2.08 -6.36
C ALA A 59 8.25 -1.95 -6.13
N ASP A 60 7.74 -2.41 -4.99
CA ASP A 60 6.34 -2.26 -4.57
C ASP A 60 5.94 -0.77 -4.53
N ALA A 61 6.67 0.06 -3.79
CA ALA A 61 6.36 1.48 -3.67
C ALA A 61 6.57 2.27 -4.97
N TYR A 62 7.56 1.88 -5.79
CA TYR A 62 7.72 2.38 -7.14
C TYR A 62 6.44 2.18 -7.97
N SER A 63 5.87 0.98 -7.91
CA SER A 63 4.62 0.66 -8.61
C SER A 63 3.43 1.48 -8.09
N ARG A 64 3.25 1.56 -6.77
CA ARG A 64 2.15 2.32 -6.15
C ARG A 64 2.17 3.80 -6.54
N SER A 65 3.35 4.41 -6.61
CA SER A 65 3.49 5.85 -6.85
C SER A 65 3.53 6.23 -8.33
N SER A 66 4.09 5.37 -9.22
CA SER A 66 4.31 5.67 -10.64
C SER A 66 3.26 5.14 -11.59
N LYS A 67 2.40 4.19 -11.18
CA LYS A 67 1.48 3.40 -12.04
C LYS A 67 2.21 2.43 -12.99
N LYS A 68 3.53 2.26 -12.85
CA LYS A 68 4.34 1.32 -13.63
C LYS A 68 4.54 0.04 -12.84
N VAL A 69 4.87 -1.04 -13.54
CA VAL A 69 5.22 -2.30 -12.88
C VAL A 69 6.55 -2.14 -12.14
N GLY A 70 6.57 -2.48 -10.85
CA GLY A 70 7.82 -2.57 -10.08
C GLY A 70 8.58 -3.84 -10.45
N VAL A 71 9.91 -3.74 -10.58
CA VAL A 71 10.75 -4.89 -10.95
C VAL A 71 11.85 -5.08 -9.93
N ALA A 72 12.00 -6.32 -9.44
CA ALA A 72 13.14 -6.71 -8.60
C ALA A 72 13.87 -7.91 -9.21
N LEU A 73 15.19 -7.97 -8.98
CA LEU A 73 16.08 -9.04 -9.44
C LEU A 73 16.89 -9.57 -8.25
N VAL A 74 16.75 -10.87 -7.96
CA VAL A 74 17.39 -11.53 -6.82
C VAL A 74 18.06 -12.84 -7.25
N THR A 75 19.08 -13.26 -6.50
CA THR A 75 19.75 -14.55 -6.74
C THR A 75 18.93 -15.72 -6.17
N SER A 76 19.38 -16.95 -6.43
CA SER A 76 18.80 -18.18 -5.88
C SER A 76 18.98 -18.31 -4.35
N GLY A 77 18.33 -19.28 -3.76
CA GLY A 77 18.46 -19.64 -2.34
C GLY A 77 18.12 -18.46 -1.42
N PRO A 78 19.10 -17.93 -0.64
CA PRO A 78 18.83 -16.85 0.31
C PRO A 78 18.34 -15.57 -0.37
N GLY A 79 18.70 -15.31 -1.62
CA GLY A 79 18.20 -14.14 -2.34
C GLY A 79 16.68 -14.17 -2.53
N VAL A 80 16.15 -15.29 -3.00
CA VAL A 80 14.71 -15.44 -3.19
C VAL A 80 13.96 -15.59 -1.86
N THR A 81 14.52 -16.30 -0.87
CA THR A 81 13.87 -16.44 0.44
C THR A 81 13.75 -15.11 1.16
N ASN A 82 14.76 -14.22 1.05
CA ASN A 82 14.68 -12.86 1.57
C ASN A 82 13.62 -11.99 0.85
N ALA A 83 13.28 -12.31 -0.39
CA ALA A 83 12.28 -11.57 -1.16
C ALA A 83 10.82 -11.93 -0.78
N VAL A 84 10.58 -13.07 -0.11
CA VAL A 84 9.24 -13.63 0.15
C VAL A 84 8.35 -12.66 0.93
N THR A 85 8.86 -12.01 1.98
CA THR A 85 8.10 -11.03 2.74
C THR A 85 7.62 -9.88 1.85
N GLY A 86 8.48 -9.37 0.96
CA GLY A 86 8.10 -8.32 0.01
C GLY A 86 7.03 -8.78 -0.99
N LEU A 87 7.16 -10.00 -1.51
CA LEU A 87 6.16 -10.61 -2.39
C LEU A 87 4.80 -10.74 -1.69
N ALA A 88 4.77 -11.26 -0.47
CA ALA A 88 3.55 -11.42 0.32
C ALA A 88 2.90 -10.05 0.62
N THR A 89 3.70 -9.02 0.91
CA THR A 89 3.24 -7.64 1.13
C THR A 89 2.53 -7.11 -0.12
N ALA A 90 3.17 -7.20 -1.28
CA ALA A 90 2.60 -6.74 -2.55
C ALA A 90 1.35 -7.55 -2.96
N TYR A 91 1.34 -8.86 -2.70
CA TYR A 91 0.20 -9.74 -2.98
C TYR A 91 -1.04 -9.35 -2.16
N MET A 92 -0.87 -9.12 -0.86
CA MET A 92 -1.98 -8.75 0.04
C MET A 92 -2.60 -7.39 -0.36
N ASP A 93 -1.81 -6.47 -0.88
CA ASP A 93 -2.25 -5.14 -1.31
C ASP A 93 -2.55 -5.04 -2.82
N SER A 94 -2.41 -6.15 -3.56
CA SER A 94 -2.71 -6.22 -5.00
C SER A 94 -1.82 -5.30 -5.85
N ILE A 95 -0.52 -5.26 -5.58
CA ILE A 95 0.42 -4.38 -6.28
C ILE A 95 1.06 -5.10 -7.47
N PRO A 96 0.98 -4.52 -8.68
CA PRO A 96 1.57 -5.14 -9.87
C PRO A 96 3.10 -5.08 -9.82
N MET A 97 3.74 -6.23 -9.75
CA MET A 97 5.20 -6.38 -9.72
C MET A 97 5.63 -7.61 -10.51
N VAL A 98 6.86 -7.56 -11.03
CA VAL A 98 7.57 -8.72 -11.58
C VAL A 98 8.88 -8.89 -10.81
N VAL A 99 9.03 -10.04 -10.16
CA VAL A 99 10.27 -10.41 -9.47
C VAL A 99 10.96 -11.50 -10.28
N ILE A 100 12.20 -11.25 -10.67
CA ILE A 100 13.05 -12.19 -11.39
C ILE A 100 13.98 -12.82 -10.36
N SER A 101 13.95 -14.13 -10.24
CA SER A 101 14.89 -14.89 -9.41
C SER A 101 15.81 -15.75 -10.27
N GLY A 102 17.06 -15.82 -9.87
CA GLY A 102 17.94 -16.87 -10.38
C GLY A 102 17.66 -18.20 -9.72
N GLN A 103 17.97 -19.29 -10.43
CA GLN A 103 17.89 -20.65 -9.88
C GLN A 103 19.20 -21.40 -10.20
N VAL A 104 19.46 -22.47 -9.48
CA VAL A 104 20.55 -23.41 -9.83
C VAL A 104 20.35 -23.96 -11.23
N PRO A 105 21.39 -24.46 -11.93
CA PRO A 105 21.23 -25.04 -13.26
C PRO A 105 20.14 -26.12 -13.29
N SER A 106 19.40 -26.21 -14.39
CA SER A 106 18.22 -27.07 -14.53
C SER A 106 18.47 -28.53 -14.11
N HIS A 107 19.65 -29.06 -14.42
CA HIS A 107 20.06 -30.45 -14.08
C HIS A 107 20.35 -30.63 -12.58
N ALA A 108 20.56 -29.54 -11.82
CA ALA A 108 20.87 -29.61 -10.39
C ALA A 108 19.63 -29.39 -9.50
N ILE A 109 18.50 -29.02 -10.10
CA ILE A 109 17.24 -28.82 -9.35
C ILE A 109 16.79 -30.16 -8.74
N GLY A 110 16.50 -30.15 -7.43
CA GLY A 110 16.08 -31.33 -6.66
C GLY A 110 17.24 -32.22 -6.20
N GLN A 111 18.49 -31.71 -6.24
CA GLN A 111 19.68 -32.45 -5.84
C GLN A 111 20.40 -31.83 -4.62
N ASP A 112 19.74 -30.95 -3.87
CA ASP A 112 20.32 -30.22 -2.74
C ASP A 112 21.56 -29.41 -3.12
N ALA A 113 21.53 -28.81 -4.30
CA ALA A 113 22.65 -28.02 -4.80
C ALA A 113 22.88 -26.75 -3.96
N PHE A 114 24.12 -26.25 -3.97
CA PHE A 114 24.46 -25.02 -3.23
C PHE A 114 23.57 -23.84 -3.64
N GLN A 115 22.93 -23.21 -2.66
CA GLN A 115 21.94 -22.13 -2.84
C GLN A 115 20.71 -22.54 -3.67
N GLU A 116 20.35 -23.80 -3.68
CA GLU A 116 19.06 -24.25 -4.20
C GLU A 116 17.93 -23.88 -3.23
N CYS A 117 16.76 -23.57 -3.79
CA CYS A 117 15.52 -23.41 -3.06
C CYS A 117 14.35 -23.77 -3.98
N ASP A 118 13.32 -24.42 -3.45
CA ASP A 118 12.05 -24.59 -4.18
C ASP A 118 11.31 -23.23 -4.24
N THR A 119 11.80 -22.39 -5.14
CA THR A 119 11.27 -21.02 -5.35
C THR A 119 9.78 -21.04 -5.68
N VAL A 120 9.36 -21.96 -6.57
CA VAL A 120 7.95 -22.08 -6.97
C VAL A 120 7.08 -22.50 -5.79
N GLY A 121 7.53 -23.46 -5.00
CA GLY A 121 6.80 -23.96 -3.83
C GLY A 121 6.61 -22.89 -2.76
N ILE A 122 7.69 -22.22 -2.34
CA ILE A 122 7.62 -21.21 -1.27
C ILE A 122 6.90 -19.93 -1.67
N THR A 123 6.93 -19.55 -2.94
CA THR A 123 6.29 -18.30 -3.40
C THR A 123 4.84 -18.50 -3.85
N ARG A 124 4.40 -19.71 -4.12
CA ARG A 124 3.04 -20.01 -4.61
C ARG A 124 1.91 -19.34 -3.81
N PRO A 125 1.89 -19.35 -2.47
CA PRO A 125 0.86 -18.67 -1.68
C PRO A 125 1.06 -17.14 -1.59
N CYS A 126 2.22 -16.62 -1.98
CA CYS A 126 2.62 -15.22 -1.80
C CYS A 126 2.60 -14.39 -3.09
N VAL A 127 2.25 -15.01 -4.22
CA VAL A 127 2.23 -14.35 -5.53
C VAL A 127 0.94 -14.63 -6.28
N LYS A 128 0.63 -13.79 -7.24
CA LYS A 128 -0.50 -14.02 -8.15
C LYS A 128 -0.22 -15.19 -9.10
N HIS A 129 1.03 -15.29 -9.56
CA HIS A 129 1.51 -16.42 -10.35
C HIS A 129 3.04 -16.52 -10.25
N ASN A 130 3.59 -17.71 -10.51
CA ASN A 130 5.02 -17.92 -10.64
C ASN A 130 5.32 -18.85 -11.82
N PHE A 131 6.51 -18.68 -12.40
CA PHE A 131 7.01 -19.47 -13.50
C PHE A 131 8.41 -20.02 -13.18
N LEU A 132 8.68 -21.27 -13.51
CA LEU A 132 10.03 -21.81 -13.67
C LEU A 132 10.30 -21.97 -15.16
N VAL A 133 11.26 -21.25 -15.69
CA VAL A 133 11.63 -21.31 -17.12
C VAL A 133 12.45 -22.57 -17.38
N LYS A 134 11.99 -23.43 -18.30
CA LYS A 134 12.64 -24.72 -18.61
C LYS A 134 13.37 -24.74 -19.95
N ASP A 135 13.04 -23.83 -20.86
CA ASP A 135 13.69 -23.66 -22.17
C ASP A 135 13.87 -22.17 -22.44
N VAL A 136 15.04 -21.80 -22.96
CA VAL A 136 15.35 -20.42 -23.34
C VAL A 136 14.40 -19.86 -24.40
N LYS A 137 13.84 -20.72 -25.26
CA LYS A 137 12.84 -20.34 -26.28
C LYS A 137 11.53 -19.83 -25.68
N ASP A 138 11.18 -20.28 -24.46
CA ASP A 138 9.99 -19.86 -23.75
C ASP A 138 10.18 -18.59 -22.92
N LEU A 139 11.44 -18.12 -22.77
CA LEU A 139 11.77 -17.03 -21.84
C LEU A 139 11.08 -15.71 -22.20
N ALA A 140 11.15 -15.29 -23.47
CA ALA A 140 10.52 -14.03 -23.90
C ALA A 140 9.00 -14.03 -23.69
N VAL A 141 8.32 -15.12 -24.07
CA VAL A 141 6.87 -15.26 -23.88
C VAL A 141 6.51 -15.37 -22.40
N THR A 142 7.35 -15.98 -21.57
CA THR A 142 7.14 -16.06 -20.11
C THR A 142 7.28 -14.69 -19.47
N MET A 143 8.27 -13.91 -19.83
CA MET A 143 8.42 -12.52 -19.37
C MET A 143 7.19 -11.69 -19.74
N ARG A 144 6.75 -11.74 -21.00
CA ARG A 144 5.53 -11.02 -21.44
C ARG A 144 4.27 -11.46 -20.64
N LYS A 145 4.11 -12.77 -20.41
CA LYS A 145 3.02 -13.30 -19.57
C LYS A 145 3.10 -12.78 -18.14
N ALA A 146 4.29 -12.68 -17.56
CA ALA A 146 4.47 -12.19 -16.20
C ALA A 146 3.97 -10.75 -16.05
N PHE A 147 4.34 -9.85 -16.95
CA PHE A 147 3.86 -8.46 -16.94
C PHE A 147 2.34 -8.37 -17.18
N PHE A 148 1.81 -9.15 -18.12
CA PHE A 148 0.38 -9.19 -18.41
C PHE A 148 -0.42 -9.67 -17.19
N ILE A 149 -0.02 -10.77 -16.56
CA ILE A 149 -0.71 -11.30 -15.38
C ILE A 149 -0.60 -10.31 -14.20
N ALA A 150 0.57 -9.69 -14.00
CA ALA A 150 0.77 -8.75 -12.91
C ALA A 150 -0.20 -7.54 -12.98
N THR A 151 -0.52 -7.07 -14.19
CA THR A 151 -1.24 -5.81 -14.40
C THR A 151 -2.73 -5.95 -14.68
N THR A 152 -3.21 -7.12 -15.12
CA THR A 152 -4.61 -7.32 -15.54
C THR A 152 -5.46 -8.02 -14.48
N GLY A 153 -6.78 -7.89 -14.55
CA GLY A 153 -7.68 -8.35 -13.48
C GLY A 153 -7.30 -7.71 -12.15
N ARG A 154 -7.44 -8.44 -11.02
CA ARG A 154 -6.88 -7.98 -9.76
C ARG A 154 -5.34 -8.00 -9.86
N PRO A 155 -4.64 -6.86 -9.78
CA PRO A 155 -3.19 -6.82 -9.92
C PRO A 155 -2.48 -7.62 -8.81
N GLY A 156 -1.21 -7.96 -9.02
CA GLY A 156 -0.42 -8.64 -8.01
C GLY A 156 0.98 -9.02 -8.51
N PRO A 157 1.88 -9.43 -7.61
CA PRO A 157 3.23 -9.82 -7.95
C PRO A 157 3.26 -11.14 -8.73
N VAL A 158 4.14 -11.20 -9.71
CA VAL A 158 4.46 -12.43 -10.48
C VAL A 158 5.95 -12.69 -10.38
N LEU A 159 6.33 -13.94 -10.13
CA LEU A 159 7.73 -14.33 -10.05
C LEU A 159 8.12 -15.15 -11.27
N VAL A 160 9.31 -14.84 -11.83
CA VAL A 160 9.93 -15.61 -12.92
C VAL A 160 11.25 -16.16 -12.42
N ASP A 161 11.31 -17.47 -12.22
CA ASP A 161 12.49 -18.21 -11.76
C ASP A 161 13.28 -18.73 -12.96
N ILE A 162 14.54 -18.29 -13.10
CA ILE A 162 15.37 -18.52 -14.28
C ILE A 162 16.61 -19.33 -13.88
N PRO A 163 16.68 -20.62 -14.28
CA PRO A 163 17.88 -21.41 -14.09
C PRO A 163 19.11 -20.81 -14.77
N LYS A 164 20.27 -20.97 -14.14
CA LYS A 164 21.54 -20.38 -14.58
C LYS A 164 21.89 -20.79 -16.00
N ASP A 165 21.71 -22.06 -16.37
CA ASP A 165 21.96 -22.56 -17.72
C ASP A 165 21.03 -21.97 -18.78
N ILE A 166 19.75 -21.70 -18.42
CA ILE A 166 18.80 -21.00 -19.29
C ILE A 166 19.29 -19.58 -19.60
N SER A 167 19.85 -18.87 -18.62
CA SER A 167 20.41 -17.54 -18.87
C SER A 167 21.64 -17.53 -19.80
N MET A 168 22.33 -18.67 -19.92
CA MET A 168 23.51 -18.86 -20.83
C MET A 168 23.10 -19.31 -22.24
N HIS A 169 22.07 -20.14 -22.36
CA HIS A 169 21.63 -20.70 -23.62
C HIS A 169 21.19 -19.62 -24.59
N LYS A 170 21.38 -19.89 -25.91
CA LYS A 170 21.01 -18.95 -26.98
C LYS A 170 19.80 -19.45 -27.74
N CYS A 171 18.97 -18.51 -28.16
CA CYS A 171 17.93 -18.75 -29.15
C CYS A 171 17.68 -17.49 -29.99
N VAL A 172 16.93 -17.66 -31.07
CA VAL A 172 16.41 -16.52 -31.83
C VAL A 172 15.44 -15.73 -30.97
N TYR A 173 15.71 -14.44 -30.80
CA TYR A 173 14.85 -13.55 -30.01
C TYR A 173 13.68 -13.04 -30.83
N GLU A 174 12.49 -13.27 -30.30
CA GLU A 174 11.27 -12.67 -30.79
C GLU A 174 10.40 -12.27 -29.59
N TYR A 175 10.07 -10.96 -29.49
CA TYR A 175 9.19 -10.47 -28.44
C TYR A 175 7.72 -10.59 -28.88
N PRO A 176 6.86 -11.33 -28.12
CA PRO A 176 5.47 -11.52 -28.51
C PRO A 176 4.67 -10.24 -28.28
N ARG A 177 4.28 -9.56 -29.36
CA ARG A 177 3.45 -8.34 -29.31
C ARG A 177 2.01 -8.65 -28.91
N GLU A 178 1.48 -9.75 -29.40
CA GLU A 178 0.16 -10.27 -29.05
C GLU A 178 0.33 -11.44 -28.08
N LEU A 179 -0.52 -11.49 -27.07
CA LEU A 179 -0.49 -12.55 -26.07
C LEU A 179 -1.87 -13.20 -25.97
N GLU A 180 -1.97 -14.46 -26.37
CA GLU A 180 -3.15 -15.27 -26.14
C GLU A 180 -2.95 -16.19 -24.92
N MET A 181 -3.86 -16.08 -23.96
CA MET A 181 -3.87 -16.94 -22.77
C MET A 181 -5.18 -17.72 -22.70
N ARG A 182 -5.08 -19.05 -22.84
CA ARG A 182 -6.26 -19.94 -22.91
C ARG A 182 -7.13 -19.89 -21.64
N SER A 183 -6.51 -19.86 -20.47
CA SER A 183 -7.17 -20.01 -19.16
C SER A 183 -7.28 -18.73 -18.35
N TYR A 184 -6.71 -17.61 -18.83
CA TYR A 184 -6.74 -16.34 -18.10
C TYR A 184 -7.39 -15.25 -18.97
N LYS A 185 -8.64 -14.91 -18.63
CA LYS A 185 -9.46 -13.92 -19.31
C LYS A 185 -10.08 -12.97 -18.28
N PRO A 186 -9.37 -11.92 -17.87
CA PRO A 186 -9.89 -10.95 -16.90
C PRO A 186 -11.13 -10.25 -17.44
N VAL A 187 -12.07 -9.93 -16.54
CA VAL A 187 -13.30 -9.18 -16.85
C VAL A 187 -13.10 -7.74 -16.42
N ASP A 188 -13.12 -6.81 -17.38
CA ASP A 188 -12.89 -5.39 -17.09
C ASP A 188 -14.21 -4.59 -17.05
N LYS A 189 -15.22 -4.95 -17.85
CA LYS A 189 -16.48 -4.21 -17.94
C LYS A 189 -17.54 -4.80 -17.01
N GLY A 190 -18.16 -3.91 -16.21
CA GLY A 190 -19.29 -4.27 -15.36
C GLY A 190 -20.55 -4.62 -16.16
N HIS A 191 -21.42 -5.45 -15.57
CA HIS A 191 -22.70 -5.80 -16.21
C HIS A 191 -23.69 -4.62 -16.13
N SER A 192 -24.05 -4.03 -17.25
CA SER A 192 -24.89 -2.82 -17.37
C SER A 192 -26.25 -2.93 -16.64
N GLY A 193 -26.88 -4.10 -16.67
CA GLY A 193 -28.13 -4.35 -15.93
C GLY A 193 -27.96 -4.32 -14.40
N GLN A 194 -26.82 -4.74 -13.87
CA GLN A 194 -26.52 -4.61 -12.44
C GLN A 194 -26.21 -3.17 -12.05
N ILE A 195 -25.51 -2.44 -12.91
CA ILE A 195 -25.27 -1.00 -12.72
C ILE A 195 -26.60 -0.25 -12.67
N ARG A 196 -27.55 -0.54 -13.57
CA ARG A 196 -28.88 0.06 -13.58
C ARG A 196 -29.65 -0.21 -12.27
N LYS A 197 -29.63 -1.46 -11.77
CA LYS A 197 -30.24 -1.79 -10.48
C LYS A 197 -29.61 -1.01 -9.33
N ALA A 198 -28.29 -0.85 -9.35
CA ALA A 198 -27.57 -0.10 -8.35
C ALA A 198 -27.95 1.39 -8.38
N VAL A 199 -28.03 2.01 -9.55
CA VAL A 199 -28.49 3.40 -9.73
C VAL A 199 -29.91 3.57 -9.15
N GLN A 200 -30.84 2.68 -9.51
CA GLN A 200 -32.21 2.72 -8.99
C GLN A 200 -32.27 2.59 -7.46
N LEU A 201 -31.45 1.71 -6.89
CA LEU A 201 -31.40 1.53 -5.45
C LEU A 201 -30.86 2.78 -4.74
N LEU A 202 -29.79 3.40 -5.26
CA LEU A 202 -29.22 4.61 -4.65
C LEU A 202 -30.16 5.82 -4.72
N GLN A 203 -31.02 5.91 -5.75
CA GLN A 203 -32.00 6.98 -5.85
C GLN A 203 -33.12 6.88 -4.79
N GLN A 204 -33.33 5.67 -4.25
CA GLN A 204 -34.35 5.41 -3.22
C GLN A 204 -33.76 5.44 -1.80
N ALA A 205 -32.43 5.49 -1.67
CA ALA A 205 -31.75 5.45 -0.39
C ALA A 205 -32.09 6.69 0.47
N GLU A 206 -32.32 6.45 1.76
CA GLU A 206 -32.58 7.49 2.75
C GLU A 206 -31.34 7.81 3.57
N ARG A 207 -30.49 6.79 3.82
CA ARG A 207 -29.25 6.87 4.60
C ARG A 207 -28.10 6.19 3.88
N PRO A 208 -27.76 6.67 2.66
CA PRO A 208 -26.70 6.05 1.86
C PRO A 208 -25.32 6.30 2.43
N MET A 209 -24.38 5.38 2.14
CA MET A 209 -22.96 5.53 2.46
C MET A 209 -22.08 5.01 1.33
N ILE A 210 -21.07 5.79 0.94
CA ILE A 210 -20.04 5.38 -0.01
C ILE A 210 -18.80 4.92 0.77
N TYR A 211 -18.38 3.68 0.52
CA TYR A 211 -17.25 3.01 1.15
C TYR A 211 -16.21 2.67 0.10
N THR A 212 -15.05 3.34 0.11
CA THR A 212 -14.04 3.23 -0.93
C THR A 212 -12.76 2.58 -0.41
N GLY A 213 -12.12 1.80 -1.27
CA GLY A 213 -10.86 1.11 -0.97
C GLY A 213 -9.76 1.38 -1.97
N GLY A 214 -8.63 0.68 -1.80
CA GLY A 214 -7.45 0.76 -2.66
C GLY A 214 -7.72 0.47 -4.13
N GLY A 215 -8.78 -0.30 -4.45
CA GLY A 215 -9.17 -0.60 -5.82
C GLY A 215 -9.52 0.63 -6.66
N VAL A 216 -10.02 1.70 -6.02
CA VAL A 216 -10.24 2.99 -6.70
C VAL A 216 -8.94 3.61 -7.17
N ILE A 217 -7.91 3.58 -6.30
CA ILE A 217 -6.59 4.13 -6.61
C ILE A 217 -5.87 3.28 -7.66
N LEU A 218 -5.94 1.95 -7.55
CA LEU A 218 -5.33 1.02 -8.49
C LEU A 218 -5.94 1.14 -9.89
N ALA A 219 -7.26 1.33 -9.98
CA ALA A 219 -7.99 1.53 -11.24
C ALA A 219 -7.84 2.96 -11.81
N ASP A 220 -7.13 3.87 -11.12
CA ASP A 220 -7.03 5.29 -11.50
C ASP A 220 -8.41 5.97 -11.67
N ALA A 221 -9.34 5.67 -10.75
CA ALA A 221 -10.74 6.06 -10.81
C ALA A 221 -11.14 7.17 -9.82
N SER A 222 -10.16 7.85 -9.21
CA SER A 222 -10.43 8.90 -8.20
C SER A 222 -11.23 10.08 -8.79
N SER A 223 -10.99 10.43 -10.06
CA SER A 223 -11.75 11.49 -10.74
C SER A 223 -13.23 11.12 -10.87
N GLU A 224 -13.51 9.91 -11.32
CA GLU A 224 -14.86 9.37 -11.47
C GLU A 224 -15.57 9.25 -10.11
N LEU A 225 -14.85 8.80 -9.08
CA LEU A 225 -15.36 8.75 -7.71
C LEU A 225 -15.76 10.14 -7.21
N ASN A 226 -14.89 11.15 -7.37
CA ASN A 226 -15.18 12.51 -6.92
C ASN A 226 -16.45 13.05 -7.61
N LYS A 227 -16.59 12.85 -8.93
CA LYS A 227 -17.81 13.22 -9.67
C LYS A 227 -19.05 12.50 -9.15
N LEU A 228 -18.93 11.22 -8.82
CA LEU A 228 -20.04 10.43 -8.27
C LEU A 228 -20.48 10.96 -6.91
N VAL A 229 -19.53 11.18 -5.99
CA VAL A 229 -19.81 11.70 -4.63
C VAL A 229 -20.41 13.10 -4.71
N ASP A 230 -19.84 13.97 -5.54
CA ASP A 230 -20.35 15.34 -5.70
C ASP A 230 -21.77 15.37 -6.29
N LYS A 231 -22.07 14.45 -7.24
CA LYS A 231 -23.39 14.35 -7.85
C LYS A 231 -24.46 13.78 -6.91
N LEU A 232 -24.11 12.76 -6.13
CA LEU A 232 -25.04 12.10 -5.20
C LEU A 232 -25.20 12.87 -3.88
N GLY A 233 -24.17 13.59 -3.46
CA GLY A 233 -24.14 14.30 -2.17
C GLY A 233 -24.06 13.38 -0.95
N PHE A 234 -23.66 12.12 -1.12
CA PHE A 234 -23.62 11.11 -0.07
C PHE A 234 -22.35 11.21 0.80
N PRO A 235 -22.42 10.81 2.09
CA PRO A 235 -21.22 10.63 2.89
C PRO A 235 -20.29 9.60 2.26
N CYS A 236 -18.99 9.91 2.25
CA CYS A 236 -17.94 9.06 1.67
C CYS A 236 -16.82 8.81 2.67
N THR A 237 -16.36 7.58 2.74
CA THR A 237 -15.20 7.17 3.55
C THR A 237 -14.17 6.46 2.70
N ASN A 238 -12.88 6.65 3.05
CA ASN A 238 -11.76 5.93 2.45
C ASN A 238 -11.16 4.96 3.47
N THR A 239 -11.00 3.70 3.10
CA THR A 239 -10.22 2.75 3.91
C THR A 239 -8.76 3.21 4.04
N LEU A 240 -7.99 2.58 4.92
CA LEU A 240 -6.55 2.81 5.04
C LEU A 240 -5.85 2.76 3.66
N MET A 241 -6.17 1.75 2.83
CA MET A 241 -5.61 1.63 1.47
C MET A 241 -6.25 2.57 0.45
N GLY A 242 -7.37 3.18 0.78
CA GLY A 242 -8.12 4.11 -0.07
C GLY A 242 -7.87 5.58 0.24
N LEU A 243 -7.03 5.94 1.22
CA LEU A 243 -6.76 7.33 1.57
C LEU A 243 -6.27 8.12 0.34
N GLY A 244 -6.94 9.25 0.07
CA GLY A 244 -6.73 10.07 -1.11
C GLY A 244 -7.54 9.64 -2.35
N ALA A 245 -8.31 8.55 -2.32
CA ALA A 245 -9.23 8.20 -3.40
C ALA A 245 -10.34 9.25 -3.55
N TYR A 246 -10.96 9.63 -2.44
CA TYR A 246 -11.79 10.82 -2.32
C TYR A 246 -11.07 11.86 -1.45
N LYS A 247 -11.14 13.13 -1.82
CA LYS A 247 -10.40 14.21 -1.15
C LYS A 247 -10.84 14.37 0.32
N ALA A 248 -9.87 14.38 1.23
CA ALA A 248 -10.11 14.51 2.68
C ALA A 248 -10.60 15.93 3.08
N SER A 249 -10.29 16.96 2.27
CA SER A 249 -10.74 18.34 2.49
C SER A 249 -12.24 18.57 2.20
N SER A 250 -12.93 17.57 1.63
CA SER A 250 -14.37 17.70 1.32
C SER A 250 -15.23 17.56 2.59
N ASP A 251 -16.28 18.36 2.69
CA ASP A 251 -17.33 18.27 3.72
C ASP A 251 -18.08 16.91 3.69
N LYS A 252 -18.08 16.23 2.51
CA LYS A 252 -18.69 14.92 2.34
C LYS A 252 -17.79 13.77 2.81
N TYR A 253 -16.52 14.04 3.07
CA TYR A 253 -15.61 13.04 3.64
C TYR A 253 -15.87 12.89 5.15
N VAL A 254 -16.11 11.67 5.60
CA VAL A 254 -16.40 11.35 7.00
C VAL A 254 -15.26 10.62 7.71
N GLY A 255 -14.06 10.68 7.15
CA GLY A 255 -12.88 10.04 7.75
C GLY A 255 -12.66 8.60 7.29
N MET A 256 -11.66 7.97 7.87
CA MET A 256 -11.33 6.55 7.66
C MET A 256 -12.27 5.67 8.51
N PRO A 257 -12.77 4.53 8.00
CA PRO A 257 -13.56 3.59 8.78
C PRO A 257 -12.69 2.51 9.43
N GLY A 258 -13.23 1.79 10.40
CA GLY A 258 -12.65 0.58 10.96
C GLY A 258 -12.06 0.77 12.35
N MET A 259 -11.11 -0.10 12.71
CA MET A 259 -10.54 -0.22 14.05
C MET A 259 -10.06 1.11 14.63
N HIS A 260 -9.33 1.89 13.85
CA HIS A 260 -8.82 3.22 14.21
C HIS A 260 -9.46 4.32 13.35
N GLY A 261 -10.68 4.07 12.89
CA GLY A 261 -11.46 5.01 12.11
C GLY A 261 -12.09 6.10 12.94
N THR A 262 -12.69 7.08 12.28
CA THR A 262 -13.46 8.13 12.94
C THR A 262 -14.79 7.59 13.44
N TYR A 263 -15.32 8.21 14.51
CA TYR A 263 -16.60 7.83 15.09
C TYR A 263 -17.74 7.96 14.07
N GLU A 264 -17.82 9.09 13.38
CA GLU A 264 -18.83 9.34 12.36
C GLU A 264 -18.76 8.38 11.17
N ALA A 265 -17.56 7.98 10.73
CA ALA A 265 -17.40 6.99 9.65
C ALA A 265 -17.94 5.62 10.06
N ASN A 266 -17.60 5.16 11.26
CA ASN A 266 -18.04 3.86 11.77
C ASN A 266 -19.54 3.84 12.04
N MET A 267 -20.09 4.91 12.61
CA MET A 267 -21.53 5.04 12.84
C MET A 267 -22.30 5.11 11.52
N ALA A 268 -21.83 5.89 10.55
CA ALA A 268 -22.47 5.96 9.23
C ALA A 268 -22.42 4.63 8.49
N MET A 269 -21.27 3.91 8.54
CA MET A 269 -21.14 2.56 8.00
C MET A 269 -22.11 1.58 8.63
N GLN A 270 -22.34 1.65 9.95
CA GLN A 270 -23.22 0.71 10.66
C GLN A 270 -24.71 1.03 10.44
N HIS A 271 -25.10 2.30 10.36
CA HIS A 271 -26.51 2.73 10.35
C HIS A 271 -27.06 3.11 8.96
N CYS A 272 -26.24 3.00 7.89
CA CYS A 272 -26.74 3.22 6.52
C CYS A 272 -27.77 2.16 6.11
N ASP A 273 -28.72 2.54 5.25
CA ASP A 273 -29.70 1.64 4.62
C ASP A 273 -29.18 1.09 3.27
N VAL A 274 -28.32 1.84 2.58
CA VAL A 274 -27.65 1.42 1.37
C VAL A 274 -26.15 1.72 1.48
N LEU A 275 -25.33 0.67 1.35
CA LEU A 275 -23.88 0.77 1.32
C LEU A 275 -23.38 0.45 -0.08
N ILE A 276 -22.67 1.38 -0.71
CA ILE A 276 -21.95 1.12 -1.94
C ILE A 276 -20.46 0.96 -1.65
N ALA A 277 -19.95 -0.26 -1.78
CA ALA A 277 -18.54 -0.59 -1.63
C ALA A 277 -17.84 -0.54 -2.99
N ILE A 278 -16.81 0.27 -3.13
CA ILE A 278 -16.11 0.53 -4.39
C ILE A 278 -14.63 0.18 -4.23
N GLY A 279 -14.20 -0.92 -4.84
CA GLY A 279 -12.82 -1.40 -4.76
C GLY A 279 -12.34 -1.66 -3.33
N ALA A 280 -13.24 -2.18 -2.48
CA ALA A 280 -13.01 -2.46 -1.07
C ALA A 280 -13.52 -3.87 -0.73
N ARG A 281 -12.78 -4.61 0.11
CA ARG A 281 -13.01 -6.05 0.34
C ARG A 281 -13.64 -6.43 1.68
N PHE A 282 -14.16 -5.48 2.43
CA PHE A 282 -14.75 -5.70 3.77
C PHE A 282 -13.76 -6.40 4.74
N ASP A 283 -12.58 -5.83 4.86
CA ASP A 283 -11.51 -6.32 5.72
C ASP A 283 -11.96 -6.40 7.20
N ASP A 284 -11.39 -7.34 7.97
CA ASP A 284 -11.70 -7.48 9.40
C ASP A 284 -11.33 -6.24 10.21
N ARG A 285 -10.28 -5.52 9.83
CA ARG A 285 -9.90 -4.25 10.46
C ARG A 285 -10.88 -3.12 10.14
N VAL A 286 -11.67 -3.27 9.08
CA VAL A 286 -12.68 -2.27 8.69
C VAL A 286 -14.05 -2.58 9.28
N ILE A 287 -14.56 -3.80 9.12
CA ILE A 287 -15.94 -4.12 9.55
C ILE A 287 -16.05 -4.66 10.99
N GLY A 288 -14.90 -4.93 11.64
CA GLY A 288 -14.87 -5.54 12.97
C GLY A 288 -15.56 -6.92 12.99
N ASN A 289 -16.50 -7.11 13.90
CA ASN A 289 -17.27 -8.35 14.00
C ASN A 289 -18.28 -8.46 12.83
N PRO A 290 -18.16 -9.44 11.91
CA PRO A 290 -19.06 -9.56 10.76
C PRO A 290 -20.53 -9.81 11.13
N LYS A 291 -20.80 -10.51 12.24
CA LYS A 291 -22.17 -10.74 12.73
C LYS A 291 -22.82 -9.45 13.20
N HIS A 292 -22.06 -8.63 13.95
CA HIS A 292 -22.54 -7.32 14.39
C HIS A 292 -22.73 -6.38 13.19
N PHE A 293 -21.78 -6.34 12.26
CA PHE A 293 -21.89 -5.55 11.04
C PHE A 293 -23.14 -5.92 10.23
N SER A 294 -23.46 -7.20 10.10
CA SER A 294 -24.61 -7.71 9.35
C SER A 294 -25.93 -7.68 10.11
N SER A 295 -25.94 -7.32 11.41
CA SER A 295 -27.17 -7.28 12.21
C SER A 295 -28.10 -6.12 11.85
N HIS A 296 -27.57 -5.03 11.27
CA HIS A 296 -28.35 -3.90 10.82
C HIS A 296 -28.87 -4.14 9.39
N PRO A 297 -30.18 -4.03 9.13
CA PRO A 297 -30.76 -4.26 7.81
C PRO A 297 -30.30 -3.18 6.82
N ARG A 298 -29.60 -3.59 5.78
CA ARG A 298 -29.15 -2.71 4.70
C ARG A 298 -29.02 -3.46 3.39
N LYS A 299 -28.97 -2.72 2.29
CA LYS A 299 -28.62 -3.23 0.96
C LYS A 299 -27.17 -2.92 0.64
N ILE A 300 -26.45 -3.89 0.11
CA ILE A 300 -25.04 -3.74 -0.24
C ILE A 300 -24.83 -3.87 -1.75
N ILE A 301 -24.31 -2.80 -2.37
CA ILE A 301 -23.77 -2.80 -3.71
C ILE A 301 -22.27 -2.99 -3.59
N HIS A 302 -21.68 -3.94 -4.32
CA HIS A 302 -20.24 -4.17 -4.27
C HIS A 302 -19.64 -4.16 -5.67
N ILE A 303 -18.76 -3.19 -5.94
CA ILE A 303 -17.99 -3.03 -7.18
C ILE A 303 -16.58 -3.50 -6.89
N ASP A 304 -16.17 -4.61 -7.51
CA ASP A 304 -14.83 -5.17 -7.39
C ASP A 304 -14.41 -5.85 -8.70
N ILE A 305 -13.12 -5.80 -9.02
CA ILE A 305 -12.56 -6.47 -10.19
C ILE A 305 -12.41 -7.98 -9.97
N ASP A 306 -12.29 -8.41 -8.71
CA ASP A 306 -12.11 -9.79 -8.31
C ASP A 306 -13.44 -10.44 -7.91
N PRO A 307 -14.00 -11.34 -8.74
CA PRO A 307 -15.25 -12.00 -8.41
C PRO A 307 -15.18 -12.83 -7.11
N SER A 308 -13.99 -13.27 -6.71
CA SER A 308 -13.80 -14.02 -5.46
C SER A 308 -13.96 -13.18 -4.20
N SER A 309 -13.89 -11.85 -4.31
CA SER A 309 -14.11 -10.90 -3.22
C SER A 309 -15.61 -10.69 -2.94
N ILE A 310 -16.47 -10.91 -3.94
CA ILE A 310 -17.92 -10.70 -3.82
C ILE A 310 -18.54 -11.72 -2.84
N SER A 311 -19.28 -11.20 -1.87
CA SER A 311 -19.95 -12.02 -0.82
C SER A 311 -19.01 -12.89 0.01
N LYS A 312 -17.71 -12.62 0.01
CA LYS A 312 -16.73 -13.41 0.77
C LYS A 312 -16.86 -13.23 2.28
N ARG A 313 -17.15 -12.02 2.73
CA ARG A 313 -17.25 -11.66 4.16
C ARG A 313 -18.64 -11.23 4.57
N VAL A 314 -19.33 -10.48 3.71
CA VAL A 314 -20.69 -9.99 3.94
C VAL A 314 -21.54 -10.32 2.71
N LYS A 315 -22.83 -10.59 2.93
CA LYS A 315 -23.76 -10.85 1.83
C LYS A 315 -23.95 -9.58 0.99
N VAL A 316 -23.80 -9.69 -0.32
CA VAL A 316 -23.97 -8.62 -1.29
C VAL A 316 -25.31 -8.77 -2.01
N ASP A 317 -26.08 -7.69 -2.12
CA ASP A 317 -27.37 -7.67 -2.84
C ASP A 317 -27.18 -7.40 -4.35
N ILE A 318 -26.28 -6.47 -4.70
CA ILE A 318 -26.00 -6.13 -6.09
C ILE A 318 -24.49 -6.25 -6.34
N PRO A 319 -24.02 -7.38 -6.88
CA PRO A 319 -22.63 -7.54 -7.29
C PRO A 319 -22.37 -6.89 -8.65
N ILE A 320 -21.26 -6.17 -8.79
CA ILE A 320 -20.78 -5.60 -10.05
C ILE A 320 -19.30 -5.96 -10.19
N VAL A 321 -19.00 -6.98 -10.98
CA VAL A 321 -17.62 -7.39 -11.28
C VAL A 321 -17.12 -6.62 -12.48
N GLY A 322 -16.02 -5.86 -12.31
CA GLY A 322 -15.40 -5.06 -13.36
C GLY A 322 -14.39 -4.06 -12.84
N ASN A 323 -13.65 -3.45 -13.75
CA ASN A 323 -12.74 -2.36 -13.44
C ASN A 323 -13.50 -1.16 -12.88
N VAL A 324 -13.08 -0.64 -11.74
CA VAL A 324 -13.78 0.45 -11.04
C VAL A 324 -13.97 1.68 -11.94
N LYS A 325 -12.96 2.03 -12.75
CA LYS A 325 -13.06 3.21 -13.65
C LYS A 325 -14.16 3.05 -14.68
N ASP A 326 -14.17 1.92 -15.39
CA ASP A 326 -15.17 1.63 -16.43
C ASP A 326 -16.57 1.55 -15.83
N VAL A 327 -16.69 0.88 -14.67
CA VAL A 327 -17.96 0.77 -13.94
C VAL A 327 -18.48 2.15 -13.51
N LEU A 328 -17.62 3.02 -12.95
CA LEU A 328 -18.04 4.34 -12.52
C LEU A 328 -18.39 5.28 -13.68
N GLN A 329 -17.71 5.16 -14.82
CA GLN A 329 -18.06 5.92 -16.03
C GLN A 329 -19.46 5.54 -16.53
N GLU A 330 -19.77 4.26 -16.62
CA GLU A 330 -21.12 3.80 -17.00
C GLU A 330 -22.16 4.17 -15.93
N PHE A 331 -21.80 4.07 -14.64
CA PHE A 331 -22.66 4.47 -13.54
C PHE A 331 -23.06 5.94 -13.64
N LEU A 332 -22.11 6.83 -13.88
CA LEU A 332 -22.34 8.26 -14.07
C LEU A 332 -23.23 8.52 -15.30
N ALA A 333 -22.98 7.84 -16.42
CA ALA A 333 -23.81 7.97 -17.63
C ALA A 333 -25.26 7.53 -17.37
N GLN A 334 -25.47 6.44 -16.63
CA GLN A 334 -26.83 5.99 -16.29
C GLN A 334 -27.53 6.92 -15.28
N LEU A 335 -26.79 7.53 -14.35
CA LEU A 335 -27.31 8.57 -13.46
C LEU A 335 -27.74 9.82 -14.23
N ASP A 336 -26.96 10.23 -15.24
CA ASP A 336 -27.29 11.38 -16.10
C ASP A 336 -28.54 11.15 -16.96
N ALA A 337 -28.73 9.93 -17.44
CA ALA A 337 -29.88 9.54 -18.23
C ALA A 337 -31.16 9.30 -17.40
N SER A 338 -31.03 9.22 -16.05
CA SER A 338 -32.18 8.96 -15.19
C SER A 338 -32.91 10.26 -14.83
N GLU A 339 -34.23 10.26 -14.97
CA GLU A 339 -35.09 11.39 -14.56
C GLU A 339 -35.34 11.42 -13.04
N VAL A 340 -34.95 10.38 -12.32
CA VAL A 340 -35.22 10.24 -10.87
C VAL A 340 -34.18 11.02 -10.07
N LYS A 341 -34.64 11.96 -9.25
CA LYS A 341 -33.81 12.72 -8.32
C LYS A 341 -33.71 11.98 -6.98
N SER A 342 -32.54 12.06 -6.32
CA SER A 342 -32.40 11.58 -4.94
C SER A 342 -33.41 12.27 -4.00
N ASN A 343 -33.79 11.58 -2.90
CA ASN A 343 -34.68 12.15 -1.89
C ASN A 343 -33.91 13.17 -1.03
N ALA A 344 -33.88 14.43 -1.49
CA ALA A 344 -33.10 15.50 -0.87
C ALA A 344 -33.48 15.74 0.60
N ALA A 345 -34.77 15.59 0.98
CA ALA A 345 -35.21 15.79 2.34
C ALA A 345 -34.64 14.72 3.27
N LYS A 346 -34.71 13.45 2.89
CA LYS A 346 -34.13 12.34 3.68
C LYS A 346 -32.62 12.43 3.79
N LEU A 347 -31.95 12.83 2.72
CA LEU A 347 -30.50 13.04 2.71
C LEU A 347 -30.11 14.18 3.67
N THR A 348 -30.90 15.24 3.78
CA THR A 348 -30.68 16.33 4.74
C THR A 348 -30.77 15.84 6.19
N GLU A 349 -31.76 15.02 6.53
CA GLU A 349 -31.88 14.42 7.87
C GLU A 349 -30.71 13.46 8.16
N TRP A 350 -30.26 12.69 7.14
CA TRP A 350 -29.10 11.82 7.28
C TRP A 350 -27.82 12.62 7.57
N TRP A 351 -27.58 13.70 6.85
CA TRP A 351 -26.44 14.58 7.10
C TRP A 351 -26.49 15.25 8.47
N LYS A 352 -27.68 15.60 8.97
CA LYS A 352 -27.84 16.10 10.34
C LYS A 352 -27.34 15.07 11.36
N GLN A 353 -27.74 13.82 11.22
CA GLN A 353 -27.26 12.72 12.07
C GLN A 353 -25.74 12.49 11.95
N VAL A 354 -25.21 12.47 10.74
CA VAL A 354 -23.75 12.30 10.51
C VAL A 354 -22.97 13.46 11.15
N ASN A 355 -23.46 14.70 11.03
CA ASN A 355 -22.83 15.88 11.63
C ASN A 355 -22.93 15.90 13.16
N GLU A 356 -23.99 15.33 13.73
CA GLU A 356 -24.09 15.12 15.19
C GLU A 356 -22.98 14.15 15.66
N TRP A 357 -22.74 13.05 14.95
CA TRP A 357 -21.61 12.15 15.26
C TRP A 357 -20.26 12.83 15.09
N ARG A 358 -20.09 13.61 14.01
CA ARG A 358 -18.86 14.39 13.73
C ARG A 358 -18.56 15.41 14.83
N SER A 359 -19.58 15.99 15.46
CA SER A 359 -19.42 16.99 16.53
C SER A 359 -18.74 16.44 17.79
N ARG A 360 -18.58 15.12 17.91
CA ARG A 360 -17.79 14.50 19.00
C ARG A 360 -16.30 14.77 18.88
N ASP A 361 -15.81 15.19 17.68
CA ASP A 361 -14.40 15.51 17.43
C ASP A 361 -13.45 14.43 17.96
N CYS A 362 -13.73 13.19 17.55
CA CYS A 362 -13.11 11.98 18.10
C CYS A 362 -11.60 11.86 17.89
N LEU A 363 -11.01 12.70 17.05
CA LEU A 363 -9.56 12.80 16.84
C LEU A 363 -8.91 13.89 17.70
N LYS A 364 -9.67 14.59 18.55
CA LYS A 364 -9.11 15.56 19.48
C LYS A 364 -8.20 14.84 20.50
N TYR A 365 -7.03 15.39 20.73
CA TYR A 365 -6.07 14.87 21.70
C TYR A 365 -5.58 16.00 22.63
N PRO A 366 -5.13 15.68 23.87
CA PRO A 366 -4.59 16.68 24.79
C PRO A 366 -3.23 17.19 24.28
N THR A 367 -3.06 18.49 24.25
CA THR A 367 -1.76 19.13 24.00
C THR A 367 -0.88 19.07 25.25
N SER A 368 0.44 19.11 25.06
CA SER A 368 1.42 19.16 26.15
C SER A 368 2.55 20.13 25.83
N ASN A 369 3.05 20.82 26.83
CA ASN A 369 4.28 21.63 26.72
C ASN A 369 5.53 20.85 27.15
N ASP A 370 5.36 19.67 27.77
CA ASP A 370 6.44 18.91 28.35
C ASP A 370 6.88 17.72 27.49
N VAL A 371 5.90 17.08 26.81
CA VAL A 371 6.15 15.90 25.99
C VAL A 371 5.59 16.09 24.59
N ILE A 372 6.32 15.59 23.58
CA ILE A 372 5.91 15.66 22.19
C ILE A 372 4.78 14.64 21.96
N LYS A 373 3.60 15.11 21.58
CA LYS A 373 2.50 14.25 21.14
C LYS A 373 2.73 13.81 19.69
N PRO A 374 2.70 12.50 19.38
CA PRO A 374 2.95 12.01 18.02
C PRO A 374 2.00 12.59 16.96
N GLN A 375 0.73 12.85 17.35
CA GLN A 375 -0.27 13.49 16.52
C GLN A 375 0.19 14.88 16.05
N SER A 376 0.78 15.67 16.96
CA SER A 376 1.25 17.03 16.66
C SER A 376 2.39 17.03 15.64
N VAL A 377 3.25 16.02 15.67
CA VAL A 377 4.34 15.86 14.69
C VAL A 377 3.77 15.61 13.28
N VAL A 378 2.76 14.74 13.19
CA VAL A 378 2.10 14.44 11.90
C VAL A 378 1.34 15.64 11.36
N GLN A 379 0.63 16.37 12.21
CA GLN A 379 -0.05 17.61 11.79
C GLN A 379 0.96 18.66 11.30
N LYS A 380 2.09 18.80 11.99
CA LYS A 380 3.15 19.71 11.55
C LYS A 380 3.78 19.26 10.22
N LEU A 381 3.93 17.95 10.01
CA LEU A 381 4.36 17.41 8.73
C LEU A 381 3.40 17.82 7.59
N TRP A 382 2.09 17.70 7.83
CA TRP A 382 1.08 18.13 6.86
C TRP A 382 1.16 19.64 6.57
N GLU A 383 1.31 20.47 7.61
CA GLU A 383 1.43 21.93 7.46
C GLU A 383 2.64 22.35 6.63
N VAL A 384 3.83 21.79 6.94
CA VAL A 384 5.08 22.11 6.25
C VAL A 384 5.05 21.63 4.79
N THR A 385 4.46 20.49 4.53
CA THR A 385 4.31 19.92 3.18
C THR A 385 3.07 20.42 2.45
N LYS A 386 2.20 21.17 3.12
CA LYS A 386 0.89 21.61 2.59
C LYS A 386 0.05 20.47 2.03
N GLY A 387 0.19 19.29 2.61
CA GLY A 387 -0.50 18.06 2.17
C GLY A 387 -0.04 17.51 0.83
N ASP A 388 1.07 17.97 0.25
CA ASP A 388 1.52 17.57 -1.10
C ASP A 388 2.75 16.66 -1.11
N ALA A 389 3.12 16.07 0.01
CA ALA A 389 4.18 15.07 0.04
C ALA A 389 3.66 13.66 -0.27
N PHE A 390 4.53 12.80 -0.78
CA PHE A 390 4.34 11.35 -0.66
C PHE A 390 4.70 10.93 0.77
N ILE A 391 3.76 10.31 1.44
CA ILE A 391 3.97 9.78 2.79
C ILE A 391 4.10 8.28 2.69
N THR A 392 5.28 7.77 3.02
CA THR A 392 5.49 6.34 3.23
C THR A 392 5.45 6.06 4.73
N SER A 393 4.95 4.90 5.11
CA SER A 393 4.86 4.56 6.52
C SER A 393 5.27 3.12 6.79
N ASP A 394 6.01 2.94 7.88
CA ASP A 394 6.13 1.66 8.53
C ASP A 394 4.84 1.29 9.27
N VAL A 395 4.79 0.08 9.83
CA VAL A 395 3.60 -0.45 10.51
C VAL A 395 3.72 -0.33 12.02
N GLY A 396 2.69 0.26 12.63
CA GLY A 396 2.60 0.47 14.08
C GLY A 396 1.68 1.64 14.42
N GLN A 397 1.78 2.19 15.64
CA GLN A 397 1.01 3.37 16.05
C GLN A 397 1.29 4.57 15.14
N HIS A 398 2.54 4.77 14.73
CA HIS A 398 2.96 5.83 13.80
C HIS A 398 2.22 5.77 12.45
N GLN A 399 1.91 4.57 11.94
CA GLN A 399 1.10 4.39 10.73
C GLN A 399 -0.32 4.91 10.94
N MET A 400 -0.93 4.57 12.08
CA MET A 400 -2.31 5.00 12.36
C MET A 400 -2.38 6.51 12.59
N TRP A 401 -1.43 7.10 13.33
CA TRP A 401 -1.36 8.55 13.48
C TRP A 401 -1.15 9.27 12.14
N ALA A 402 -0.28 8.73 11.27
CA ALA A 402 -0.11 9.28 9.92
C ALA A 402 -1.40 9.20 9.10
N ALA A 403 -2.13 8.09 9.19
CA ALA A 403 -3.41 7.92 8.49
C ALA A 403 -4.52 8.83 9.02
N GLN A 404 -4.53 9.14 10.34
CA GLN A 404 -5.56 9.95 10.99
C GLN A 404 -5.30 11.47 10.88
N TYR A 405 -4.03 11.89 11.01
CA TYR A 405 -3.67 13.31 11.18
C TYR A 405 -2.95 13.93 9.98
N TYR A 406 -2.76 13.16 8.88
CA TYR A 406 -2.31 13.70 7.60
C TYR A 406 -3.43 13.58 6.57
N PRO A 407 -4.26 14.62 6.35
CA PRO A 407 -5.33 14.61 5.36
C PRO A 407 -4.80 14.43 3.93
N PHE A 408 -5.30 13.42 3.22
CA PHE A 408 -4.90 13.11 1.85
C PHE A 408 -5.97 13.57 0.84
N ASP A 409 -5.64 14.56 0.02
CA ASP A 409 -6.52 15.04 -1.05
C ASP A 409 -6.20 14.42 -2.42
N LYS A 410 -5.03 13.80 -2.56
CA LYS A 410 -4.55 13.24 -3.82
C LYS A 410 -4.35 11.73 -3.70
N PRO A 411 -4.75 10.95 -4.72
CA PRO A 411 -4.46 9.51 -4.75
C PRO A 411 -2.96 9.27 -4.85
N ARG A 412 -2.52 8.07 -4.44
CA ARG A 412 -1.13 7.58 -4.50
C ARG A 412 -0.14 8.38 -3.64
N ARG A 413 -0.61 9.23 -2.73
CA ARG A 413 0.25 9.97 -1.79
C ARG A 413 0.48 9.21 -0.47
N TRP A 414 -0.30 8.22 -0.18
CA TRP A 414 -0.19 7.35 0.99
C TRP A 414 0.31 5.97 0.59
N ILE A 415 1.49 5.58 1.07
CA ILE A 415 2.18 4.34 0.73
C ILE A 415 2.48 3.56 2.01
N ASN A 416 1.80 2.46 2.22
CA ASN A 416 1.92 1.65 3.44
C ASN A 416 1.62 0.17 3.18
N SER A 417 2.00 -0.71 4.12
CA SER A 417 1.63 -2.11 4.12
C SER A 417 0.32 -2.29 4.89
N GLY A 418 -0.81 -2.25 4.17
CA GLY A 418 -2.13 -2.32 4.80
C GLY A 418 -2.64 -3.73 5.02
N GLY A 419 -2.40 -4.65 4.09
CA GLY A 419 -2.93 -6.01 4.14
C GLY A 419 -2.10 -6.97 4.98
N LEU A 420 -0.78 -6.98 4.82
CA LEU A 420 0.12 -7.85 5.56
C LEU A 420 0.60 -7.22 6.88
N GLY A 421 0.73 -5.89 6.92
CA GLY A 421 1.20 -5.19 8.11
C GLY A 421 2.70 -5.36 8.37
N THR A 422 3.51 -5.26 7.31
CA THR A 422 4.95 -5.49 7.36
C THR A 422 5.69 -4.33 7.97
N MET A 423 6.43 -4.55 9.05
CA MET A 423 7.40 -3.62 9.61
C MET A 423 8.68 -3.61 8.76
N GLY A 424 9.40 -2.48 8.74
CA GLY A 424 10.64 -2.30 7.97
C GLY A 424 10.44 -1.84 6.53
N VAL A 425 9.20 -1.62 6.08
CA VAL A 425 8.91 -1.19 4.70
C VAL A 425 9.12 0.31 4.46
N GLY A 426 9.06 1.14 5.49
CA GLY A 426 8.97 2.60 5.37
C GLY A 426 10.10 3.23 4.57
N LEU A 427 11.36 2.94 4.91
CA LEU A 427 12.53 3.45 4.21
C LEU A 427 12.67 2.88 2.79
N PRO A 428 12.58 1.55 2.55
CA PRO A 428 12.53 1.01 1.21
C PRO A 428 11.40 1.58 0.35
N TYR A 429 10.22 1.81 0.93
CA TYR A 429 9.12 2.49 0.24
C TYR A 429 9.50 3.92 -0.17
N ALA A 430 10.13 4.68 0.72
CA ALA A 430 10.59 6.03 0.41
C ALA A 430 11.62 6.04 -0.74
N MET A 431 12.51 5.04 -0.79
CA MET A 431 13.44 4.85 -1.91
C MET A 431 12.68 4.62 -3.23
N GLY A 432 11.75 3.67 -3.26
CA GLY A 432 10.99 3.35 -4.45
C GLY A 432 10.16 4.53 -4.95
N VAL A 433 9.52 5.26 -4.04
CA VAL A 433 8.77 6.50 -4.37
C VAL A 433 9.68 7.57 -4.95
N GLN A 434 10.84 7.83 -4.32
CA GLN A 434 11.76 8.87 -4.78
C GLN A 434 12.37 8.54 -6.14
N MET A 435 12.69 7.26 -6.40
CA MET A 435 13.15 6.81 -7.72
C MET A 435 12.09 6.99 -8.80
N ALA A 436 10.83 6.78 -8.46
CA ALA A 436 9.70 6.99 -9.38
C ALA A 436 9.36 8.46 -9.60
N ASN A 437 9.64 9.32 -8.62
CA ASN A 437 9.27 10.73 -8.57
C ASN A 437 10.45 11.56 -8.03
N PRO A 438 11.52 11.76 -8.83
CA PRO A 438 12.79 12.36 -8.36
C PRO A 438 12.64 13.73 -7.71
N ASP A 439 11.76 14.57 -8.23
CA ASP A 439 11.56 15.95 -7.78
C ASP A 439 10.51 16.09 -6.67
N ALA A 440 9.88 14.98 -6.27
CA ALA A 440 8.80 15.03 -5.29
C ALA A 440 9.33 15.07 -3.86
N THR A 441 8.58 15.73 -2.99
CA THR A 441 8.80 15.65 -1.54
C THR A 441 8.32 14.29 -1.04
N VAL A 442 9.22 13.52 -0.44
CA VAL A 442 8.94 12.22 0.16
C VAL A 442 9.24 12.27 1.65
N ALA A 443 8.30 11.85 2.48
CA ALA A 443 8.50 11.70 3.91
C ALA A 443 8.13 10.28 4.36
N CYS A 444 9.02 9.68 5.15
CA CYS A 444 8.82 8.37 5.76
C CYS A 444 8.46 8.54 7.23
N VAL A 445 7.25 8.16 7.63
CA VAL A 445 6.83 8.12 9.04
C VAL A 445 7.08 6.72 9.58
N THR A 446 7.91 6.62 10.63
CA THR A 446 8.37 5.33 11.15
C THR A 446 8.46 5.32 12.67
N GLY A 447 8.64 4.14 13.24
CA GLY A 447 8.98 3.90 14.63
C GLY A 447 10.38 3.31 14.76
N GLU A 448 10.96 3.40 15.97
CA GLU A 448 12.35 2.99 16.23
C GLU A 448 12.61 1.50 16.04
N ALA A 449 11.61 0.66 16.23
CA ALA A 449 11.74 -0.78 15.96
C ALA A 449 11.71 -1.06 14.46
N SER A 450 10.75 -0.45 13.75
CA SER A 450 10.53 -0.71 12.33
C SER A 450 11.71 -0.25 11.48
N ILE A 451 12.22 0.97 11.72
CA ILE A 451 13.33 1.52 10.92
C ILE A 451 14.59 0.67 10.99
N GLN A 452 14.85 0.01 12.13
CA GLN A 452 16.02 -0.84 12.29
C GLN A 452 16.00 -2.08 11.40
N MET A 453 14.85 -2.54 10.96
CA MET A 453 14.73 -3.75 10.11
C MET A 453 15.31 -3.57 8.71
N CYS A 454 15.37 -2.33 8.20
CA CYS A 454 15.93 -2.00 6.89
C CYS A 454 16.83 -0.75 6.93
N ILE A 455 17.40 -0.41 8.09
CA ILE A 455 18.19 0.82 8.29
C ILE A 455 19.45 0.86 7.41
N GLN A 456 20.00 -0.29 7.01
CA GLN A 456 21.14 -0.40 6.10
C GLN A 456 20.87 0.25 4.72
N GLU A 457 19.61 0.45 4.36
CA GLU A 457 19.24 1.12 3.11
C GLU A 457 19.54 2.63 3.12
N LEU A 458 19.92 3.19 4.25
CA LEU A 458 20.54 4.53 4.31
C LEU A 458 21.78 4.59 3.41
N ALA A 459 22.56 3.50 3.31
CA ALA A 459 23.68 3.41 2.37
C ALA A 459 23.22 3.44 0.90
N THR A 460 22.09 2.82 0.59
CA THR A 460 21.48 2.88 -0.75
C THR A 460 21.00 4.30 -1.07
N CYS A 461 20.34 4.96 -0.12
CA CYS A 461 19.94 6.36 -0.27
C CYS A 461 21.15 7.26 -0.55
N LYS A 462 22.27 7.04 0.14
CA LYS A 462 23.52 7.79 -0.08
C LYS A 462 24.08 7.57 -1.48
N GLN A 463 24.15 6.31 -1.91
CA GLN A 463 24.71 5.92 -3.21
C GLN A 463 23.94 6.52 -4.40
N TYR A 464 22.61 6.61 -4.28
CA TYR A 464 21.73 7.09 -5.35
C TYR A 464 21.20 8.52 -5.12
N HIS A 465 21.78 9.24 -4.16
CA HIS A 465 21.41 10.63 -3.83
C HIS A 465 19.92 10.81 -3.53
N LEU A 466 19.30 9.83 -2.88
CA LEU A 466 17.91 9.91 -2.46
C LEU A 466 17.80 10.74 -1.18
N THR A 467 16.82 11.61 -1.11
CA THR A 467 16.70 12.65 -0.08
C THR A 467 15.37 12.64 0.69
N PRO A 468 14.76 11.45 0.98
CA PRO A 468 13.53 11.42 1.75
C PRO A 468 13.76 12.01 3.15
N LYS A 469 12.70 12.58 3.74
CA LYS A 469 12.69 13.05 5.12
C LYS A 469 12.17 11.93 6.01
N ILE A 470 12.98 11.49 6.97
CA ILE A 470 12.59 10.42 7.90
C ILE A 470 12.04 11.07 9.16
N VAL A 471 10.79 10.80 9.47
CA VAL A 471 10.06 11.27 10.65
C VAL A 471 9.90 10.09 11.59
N LEU A 472 10.84 9.95 12.52
CA LEU A 472 10.84 8.89 13.52
C LEU A 472 10.04 9.34 14.76
N LEU A 473 8.93 8.67 15.04
CA LEU A 473 8.15 8.81 16.27
C LEU A 473 8.64 7.80 17.29
N ASN A 474 9.61 8.22 18.11
CA ASN A 474 10.33 7.36 19.05
C ASN A 474 9.69 7.38 20.43
N ASN A 475 8.95 6.35 20.77
CA ASN A 475 8.35 6.15 22.10
C ASN A 475 9.01 5.01 22.90
N ARG A 476 10.07 4.40 22.38
CA ARG A 476 10.82 3.27 22.97
C ARG A 476 9.99 2.00 23.16
N PHE A 477 8.88 1.85 22.43
CA PHE A 477 8.02 0.68 22.51
C PHE A 477 7.70 0.10 21.14
N LEU A 478 7.45 -1.18 21.09
CA LEU A 478 6.57 -1.76 20.08
C LEU A 478 5.16 -1.24 20.37
N GLY A 479 4.89 0.01 19.97
CA GLY A 479 3.81 0.82 20.52
C GLY A 479 2.42 0.22 20.37
N MET A 480 2.12 -0.43 19.23
CA MET A 480 0.83 -1.10 19.04
C MET A 480 0.72 -2.35 19.93
N VAL A 481 1.81 -3.10 20.13
CA VAL A 481 1.86 -4.25 21.06
C VAL A 481 1.63 -3.76 22.49
N ARG A 482 2.33 -2.68 22.91
CA ARG A 482 2.13 -2.06 24.22
C ARG A 482 0.67 -1.65 24.44
N GLN A 483 0.04 -1.01 23.44
CA GLN A 483 -1.36 -0.58 23.53
C GLN A 483 -2.30 -1.78 23.77
N TRP A 484 -2.13 -2.88 23.05
CA TRP A 484 -2.89 -4.10 23.26
C TRP A 484 -2.63 -4.70 24.65
N GLN A 485 -1.36 -4.73 25.10
CA GLN A 485 -1.01 -5.22 26.43
C GLN A 485 -1.65 -4.37 27.53
N GLN A 486 -1.73 -3.06 27.33
CA GLN A 486 -2.44 -2.17 28.24
C GLN A 486 -3.94 -2.46 28.30
N ILE A 487 -4.59 -2.55 27.14
CA ILE A 487 -6.05 -2.61 27.03
C ILE A 487 -6.61 -4.00 27.39
N ASP A 488 -5.95 -5.08 26.94
CA ASP A 488 -6.50 -6.43 27.00
C ASP A 488 -5.74 -7.36 27.94
N TYR A 489 -4.52 -6.99 28.40
CA TYR A 489 -3.66 -7.85 29.20
C TYR A 489 -3.25 -7.21 30.54
N GLY A 490 -4.03 -6.24 31.05
CA GLY A 490 -3.80 -5.64 32.37
C GLY A 490 -2.42 -5.00 32.54
N SER A 491 -1.95 -4.31 31.49
CA SER A 491 -0.63 -3.62 31.47
C SER A 491 0.57 -4.52 31.71
N ARG A 492 0.48 -5.80 31.37
CA ARG A 492 1.63 -6.73 31.41
C ARG A 492 2.47 -6.55 30.13
N TYR A 493 3.40 -5.61 30.15
CA TYR A 493 4.25 -5.20 29.02
C TYR A 493 5.40 -6.19 28.79
N SER A 494 5.09 -7.40 28.28
CA SER A 494 6.08 -8.42 27.97
C SER A 494 6.76 -8.14 26.65
N GLU A 495 8.10 -7.97 26.68
CA GLU A 495 8.97 -7.84 25.50
C GLU A 495 8.53 -6.73 24.50
N SER A 496 7.88 -5.68 24.97
CA SER A 496 7.43 -4.56 24.13
C SER A 496 8.21 -3.27 24.34
N TYR A 497 9.01 -3.16 25.40
CA TYR A 497 9.86 -2.01 25.68
C TYR A 497 11.27 -2.25 25.14
N MET A 498 11.83 -1.25 24.45
CA MET A 498 13.20 -1.28 23.95
C MET A 498 14.13 -0.55 24.89
N ASP A 499 14.73 -1.31 25.80
CA ASP A 499 15.65 -0.81 26.81
C ASP A 499 16.91 -0.21 26.18
N SER A 500 17.43 -0.83 25.11
CA SER A 500 18.59 -0.37 24.38
C SER A 500 18.24 0.06 22.96
N LEU A 501 18.53 1.31 22.62
CA LEU A 501 18.39 1.87 21.27
C LEU A 501 19.71 2.52 20.86
N PRO A 502 20.05 2.49 19.55
CA PRO A 502 21.20 3.22 19.05
C PRO A 502 20.98 4.74 19.18
N ASP A 503 22.06 5.50 19.26
CA ASP A 503 22.01 6.92 18.99
C ASP A 503 21.75 7.11 17.49
N PHE A 504 20.50 7.29 17.12
CA PHE A 504 20.08 7.40 15.72
C PHE A 504 20.73 8.58 15.01
N THR A 505 21.03 9.68 15.71
CA THR A 505 21.70 10.84 15.12
C THR A 505 23.10 10.46 14.65
N LYS A 506 23.91 9.88 15.53
CA LYS A 506 25.27 9.42 15.19
C LYS A 506 25.26 8.31 14.15
N LEU A 507 24.31 7.38 14.24
CA LEU A 507 24.17 6.29 13.28
C LEU A 507 23.91 6.82 11.87
N VAL A 508 22.99 7.77 11.73
CA VAL A 508 22.62 8.38 10.44
C VAL A 508 23.76 9.24 9.88
N GLU A 509 24.48 9.96 10.75
CA GLU A 509 25.69 10.70 10.38
C GLU A 509 26.80 9.78 9.87
N ALA A 510 26.96 8.59 10.46
CA ALA A 510 27.89 7.57 9.99
C ALA A 510 27.58 7.07 8.57
N TYR A 511 26.31 7.09 8.15
CA TYR A 511 25.90 6.85 6.75
C TYR A 511 26.07 8.07 5.85
N GLY A 512 26.49 9.23 6.39
CA GLY A 512 26.73 10.48 5.64
C GLY A 512 25.46 11.28 5.36
N HIS A 513 24.47 11.18 6.24
CA HIS A 513 23.21 11.95 6.21
C HIS A 513 23.11 12.91 7.38
N VAL A 514 22.03 13.70 7.44
CA VAL A 514 21.79 14.66 8.52
C VAL A 514 20.89 14.02 9.58
N GLY A 515 21.33 13.98 10.82
CA GLY A 515 20.57 13.54 11.98
C GLY A 515 20.11 14.71 12.85
N MET A 516 18.87 14.67 13.32
CA MET A 516 18.32 15.62 14.30
C MET A 516 17.64 14.87 15.43
N LYS A 517 17.83 15.31 16.68
CA LYS A 517 17.12 14.80 17.85
C LYS A 517 16.23 15.92 18.40
N ILE A 518 14.95 15.66 18.53
CA ILE A 518 13.94 16.63 18.97
C ILE A 518 13.26 16.08 20.23
N GLU A 519 13.40 16.80 21.34
CA GLU A 519 12.94 16.34 22.67
C GLU A 519 11.87 17.25 23.28
N LYS A 520 11.68 18.47 22.77
CA LYS A 520 10.70 19.42 23.30
C LYS A 520 9.63 19.76 22.28
N PRO A 521 8.37 19.91 22.70
CA PRO A 521 7.27 20.34 21.81
C PRO A 521 7.56 21.67 21.09
N SER A 522 8.23 22.62 21.76
CA SER A 522 8.60 23.92 21.20
C SER A 522 9.51 23.82 19.98
N ASP A 523 10.28 22.76 19.84
CA ASP A 523 11.32 22.62 18.82
C ASP A 523 10.79 21.92 17.56
N VAL A 524 9.60 21.31 17.64
CA VAL A 524 9.02 20.50 16.55
C VAL A 524 8.84 21.32 15.26
N ASP A 525 8.29 22.52 15.34
CA ASP A 525 8.05 23.37 14.17
C ASP A 525 9.35 23.79 13.49
N GLY A 526 10.31 24.29 14.29
CA GLY A 526 11.62 24.71 13.77
C GLY A 526 12.37 23.58 13.10
N ALA A 527 12.51 22.43 13.78
CA ALA A 527 13.20 21.26 13.24
C ALA A 527 12.57 20.75 11.94
N MET A 528 11.22 20.71 11.89
CA MET A 528 10.51 20.28 10.69
C MET A 528 10.78 21.21 9.51
N ARG A 529 10.69 22.53 9.69
CA ARG A 529 10.98 23.53 8.65
C ARG A 529 12.42 23.44 8.17
N ASP A 530 13.37 23.35 9.08
CA ASP A 530 14.80 23.24 8.76
C ASP A 530 15.10 21.98 7.96
N ALA A 531 14.52 20.84 8.35
CA ALA A 531 14.68 19.58 7.63
C ALA A 531 14.14 19.65 6.20
N PHE A 532 12.96 20.23 5.99
CA PHE A 532 12.36 20.36 4.67
C PHE A 532 12.98 21.47 3.81
N ALA A 533 13.69 22.41 4.42
CA ALA A 533 14.50 23.39 3.69
C ALA A 533 15.76 22.77 3.04
N MET A 534 16.32 21.70 3.62
CA MET A 534 17.47 20.96 3.08
C MET A 534 17.03 20.00 1.97
N LYS A 535 16.64 20.50 0.81
CA LYS A 535 16.05 19.72 -0.29
C LYS A 535 16.97 18.63 -0.85
N ASP A 536 18.27 18.89 -0.84
CA ASP A 536 19.32 18.02 -1.39
C ASP A 536 19.88 16.97 -0.40
N LYS A 537 19.28 16.85 0.80
CA LYS A 537 19.77 15.96 1.85
C LYS A 537 18.66 15.05 2.38
N LEU A 538 19.02 13.79 2.66
CA LEU A 538 18.23 12.98 3.56
C LEU A 538 18.43 13.52 4.98
N VAL A 539 17.32 13.87 5.63
CA VAL A 539 17.30 14.33 7.01
C VAL A 539 16.49 13.33 7.84
N PHE A 540 17.09 12.85 8.90
CA PHE A 540 16.49 11.92 9.85
C PHE A 540 16.16 12.67 11.14
N MET A 541 14.87 12.86 11.38
CA MET A 541 14.35 13.56 12.57
C MET A 541 13.87 12.55 13.59
N ASN A 542 14.59 12.41 14.70
CA ASN A 542 14.24 11.55 15.83
C ASN A 542 13.43 12.36 16.86
N PHE A 543 12.10 12.31 16.76
CA PHE A 543 11.20 12.92 17.74
C PHE A 543 10.99 11.98 18.93
N ILE A 544 11.40 12.41 20.12
CA ILE A 544 11.16 11.68 21.36
C ILE A 544 9.75 11.98 21.82
N THR A 545 8.85 11.04 21.56
CA THR A 545 7.41 11.22 21.76
C THR A 545 6.92 10.60 23.08
N ASP A 546 5.71 10.95 23.47
CA ASP A 546 5.03 10.38 24.64
C ASP A 546 4.99 8.85 24.56
N GLN A 547 5.55 8.18 25.58
CA GLN A 547 5.63 6.72 25.66
C GLN A 547 4.28 6.06 25.94
N THR A 548 3.37 6.79 26.55
CA THR A 548 2.09 6.27 27.01
C THR A 548 0.94 6.53 26.05
N GLU A 549 1.18 7.34 25.02
CA GLU A 549 0.14 7.69 24.06
C GLU A 549 -0.39 6.47 23.32
N ASN A 550 -1.71 6.40 23.17
CA ASN A 550 -2.41 5.37 22.42
C ASN A 550 -3.05 5.93 21.16
N VAL A 551 -3.28 5.06 20.20
CA VAL A 551 -4.08 5.41 19.02
C VAL A 551 -5.56 5.34 19.37
N TRP A 552 -6.21 6.47 19.34
CA TRP A 552 -7.64 6.62 19.53
C TRP A 552 -8.28 7.28 18.28
N PRO A 553 -9.53 6.99 17.95
CA PRO A 553 -10.40 5.95 18.51
C PRO A 553 -9.91 4.52 18.25
N MET A 554 -10.53 3.54 18.95
CA MET A 554 -10.21 2.11 18.74
C MET A 554 -11.46 1.24 18.89
N VAL A 555 -11.70 0.34 17.95
CA VAL A 555 -12.62 -0.79 18.09
C VAL A 555 -11.81 -2.02 18.49
N LYS A 556 -12.08 -2.59 19.66
CA LYS A 556 -11.37 -3.79 20.13
C LYS A 556 -11.66 -5.00 19.23
N ALA A 557 -10.71 -5.93 19.19
CA ALA A 557 -10.88 -7.17 18.41
C ALA A 557 -12.17 -7.91 18.82
N GLY A 558 -12.92 -8.36 17.82
CA GLY A 558 -14.19 -9.07 18.02
C GLY A 558 -15.39 -8.19 18.34
N LYS A 559 -15.20 -6.89 18.51
CA LYS A 559 -16.26 -5.92 18.74
C LYS A 559 -16.86 -5.38 17.43
N GLY A 560 -18.06 -4.81 17.53
CA GLY A 560 -18.71 -4.13 16.41
C GLY A 560 -18.27 -2.68 16.26
N LEU A 561 -18.51 -2.10 15.07
CA LEU A 561 -18.10 -0.72 14.77
C LEU A 561 -18.64 0.33 15.72
N THR A 562 -19.80 0.10 16.35
CA THR A 562 -20.42 1.01 17.31
C THR A 562 -19.87 0.90 18.73
N GLU A 563 -19.05 -0.13 19.00
CA GLU A 563 -18.42 -0.38 20.29
C GLU A 563 -17.00 0.23 20.33
N MET A 564 -16.89 1.51 19.98
CA MET A 564 -15.62 2.24 19.93
C MET A 564 -15.24 2.77 21.32
N LEU A 565 -13.95 2.68 21.61
CA LEU A 565 -13.28 3.45 22.66
C LEU A 565 -12.78 4.76 22.04
N LEU A 566 -13.16 5.90 22.59
CA LEU A 566 -12.78 7.22 22.07
C LEU A 566 -11.55 7.78 22.76
N GLY A 567 -11.24 7.31 23.96
CA GLY A 567 -10.11 7.72 24.76
C GLY A 567 -9.78 6.75 25.89
N SER A 568 -8.81 7.09 26.70
CA SER A 568 -8.41 6.29 27.88
C SER A 568 -9.47 6.24 28.97
N GLU A 569 -10.39 7.19 28.98
CA GLU A 569 -11.52 7.24 29.90
C GLU A 569 -12.58 6.15 29.65
N ASP A 570 -12.55 5.52 28.49
CA ASP A 570 -13.45 4.41 28.14
C ASP A 570 -12.90 3.03 28.54
N LEU A 571 -11.67 2.97 29.12
CA LEU A 571 -11.02 1.72 29.59
C LEU A 571 -11.57 1.23 30.98
#